data_ffa5a6223c7494ff1021afd2ada86037
#
_entry.id   ffa5a6223c7494ff1021afd2ada86037
#
_cell.length_a   1.000
_cell.length_b   1.000
_cell.length_c   1.000
_cell.angle_alpha   90.00
_cell.angle_beta   90.00
_cell.angle_gamma   90.00
#
_symmetry.space_group_name_H-M   'P 1'
#
loop_
_entity.id
_entity.type
_entity.pdbx_description
1 polymer ?
#
loop_
_entity_poly.entity_id
_entity_poly.type
_entity_poly.pdbx_seq_one_letter_code
_entity_poly.pdbx_strand_id
1 'polypeptide(L)'
;MSRVLIIGCGGVANVAIRKCCQASDIFTEICIASRTKSKCDALAESLKDKTATKITTAQVDADSVDELISLIKAYQPELVMNIALPYQDLTIMDACLACGVNYMDTANYEPEDTDDPKWRAIYEKRCKEAGFSAYFDYSWQWAYREKFEKAGLTALLGCGFDPGVCLLYTSPS
;
A
#
# COMPACT_ATOMS: atom_id res chain seq x y z
N MET A 1 6.82 -8.06 -18.29
CA MET A 1 7.34 -6.78 -17.78
C MET A 1 6.44 -6.38 -16.66
N SER A 2 6.91 -6.35 -15.42
CA SER A 2 6.06 -5.99 -14.29
C SER A 2 6.12 -4.46 -14.06
N ARG A 3 4.95 -3.83 -14.06
CA ARG A 3 4.76 -2.42 -13.77
C ARG A 3 4.15 -2.29 -12.38
N VAL A 4 4.84 -1.63 -11.47
CA VAL A 4 4.39 -1.47 -10.08
C VAL A 4 4.19 0.00 -9.76
N LEU A 5 3.03 0.35 -9.21
CA LEU A 5 2.77 1.66 -8.64
C LEU A 5 3.00 1.57 -7.13
N ILE A 6 3.92 2.36 -6.61
CA ILE A 6 4.22 2.44 -5.18
C ILE A 6 3.65 3.73 -4.62
N ILE A 7 2.69 3.62 -3.71
CA ILE A 7 2.11 4.75 -3.00
C ILE A 7 2.86 4.93 -1.68
N GLY A 8 3.46 6.10 -1.52
CA GLY A 8 4.30 6.43 -0.37
C GLY A 8 5.75 6.72 -0.75
N CYS A 9 6.37 7.71 -0.09
CA CYS A 9 7.77 8.09 -0.27
C CYS A 9 8.42 8.48 1.07
N GLY A 10 8.03 7.79 2.15
CA GLY A 10 8.63 7.92 3.48
C GLY A 10 9.88 7.07 3.66
N GLY A 11 10.37 6.95 4.90
CA GLY A 11 11.57 6.18 5.22
C GLY A 11 11.49 4.72 4.80
N VAL A 12 10.39 4.04 5.15
CA VAL A 12 10.14 2.63 4.79
C VAL A 12 10.05 2.45 3.27
N ALA A 13 9.27 3.31 2.60
CA ALA A 13 9.13 3.29 1.15
C ALA A 13 10.48 3.49 0.44
N ASN A 14 11.35 4.37 0.95
CA ASN A 14 12.68 4.58 0.39
C ASN A 14 13.51 3.28 0.40
N VAL A 15 13.49 2.54 1.50
CA VAL A 15 14.19 1.25 1.61
C VAL A 15 13.57 0.22 0.66
N ALA A 16 12.25 0.07 0.68
CA ALA A 16 11.54 -0.90 -0.16
C ALA A 16 11.80 -0.64 -1.66
N ILE A 17 11.68 0.61 -2.12
CA ILE A 17 11.93 1.00 -3.50
C ILE A 17 13.36 0.66 -3.93
N ARG A 18 14.36 0.96 -3.08
CA ARG A 18 15.75 0.58 -3.35
C ARG A 18 15.94 -0.94 -3.47
N LYS A 19 15.23 -1.72 -2.66
CA LYS A 19 15.24 -3.19 -2.75
C LYS A 19 14.57 -3.69 -4.02
N CYS A 20 13.42 -3.15 -4.39
CA CYS A 20 12.78 -3.46 -5.69
C CYS A 20 13.72 -3.15 -6.86
N CYS A 21 14.44 -2.03 -6.82
CA CYS A 21 15.42 -1.65 -7.84
C CYS A 21 16.66 -2.56 -7.90
N GLN A 22 16.96 -3.32 -6.85
CA GLN A 22 18.01 -4.34 -6.87
C GLN A 22 17.56 -5.63 -7.62
N ALA A 23 16.24 -5.84 -7.71
CA ALA A 23 15.62 -6.95 -8.44
C ALA A 23 14.98 -6.44 -9.74
N SER A 24 15.75 -5.75 -10.56
CA SER A 24 15.28 -5.07 -11.77
C SER A 24 14.81 -6.02 -12.89
N ASP A 25 15.16 -7.29 -12.82
CA ASP A 25 14.63 -8.36 -13.66
C ASP A 25 13.16 -8.66 -13.36
N ILE A 26 12.71 -8.44 -12.12
CA ILE A 26 11.34 -8.58 -11.66
C ILE A 26 10.61 -7.22 -11.76
N PHE A 27 11.15 -6.19 -11.12
CA PHE A 27 10.58 -4.85 -11.10
C PHE A 27 11.10 -4.01 -12.25
N THR A 28 10.57 -4.24 -13.46
CA THR A 28 11.09 -3.59 -14.67
C THR A 28 10.71 -2.12 -14.77
N GLU A 29 9.51 -1.76 -14.29
CA GLU A 29 9.04 -0.38 -14.24
C GLU A 29 8.39 -0.08 -12.88
N ILE A 30 8.77 1.04 -12.26
CA ILE A 30 8.17 1.53 -11.00
C ILE A 30 7.71 2.97 -11.18
N CYS A 31 6.48 3.27 -10.76
CA CYS A 31 6.04 4.63 -10.52
C CYS A 31 6.00 4.89 -9.01
N ILE A 32 6.72 5.90 -8.55
CA ILE A 32 6.71 6.34 -7.14
C ILE A 32 5.74 7.50 -7.03
N ALA A 33 4.72 7.38 -6.18
CA ALA A 33 3.71 8.41 -6.03
C ALA A 33 3.49 8.79 -4.56
N SER A 34 3.32 10.08 -4.31
CA SER A 34 2.96 10.62 -2.99
C SER A 34 2.39 12.03 -3.12
N ARG A 35 1.86 12.57 -2.03
CA ARG A 35 1.40 13.98 -1.97
C ARG A 35 2.52 14.98 -2.28
N THR A 36 3.76 14.64 -1.95
CA THR A 36 4.93 15.49 -2.17
C THR A 36 5.78 14.94 -3.32
N LYS A 37 5.42 15.28 -4.56
CA LYS A 37 6.13 14.80 -5.77
C LYS A 37 7.63 15.04 -5.73
N SER A 38 8.08 16.16 -5.18
CA SER A 38 9.51 16.49 -5.10
C SER A 38 10.33 15.46 -4.30
N LYS A 39 9.74 14.80 -3.30
CA LYS A 39 10.40 13.68 -2.58
C LYS A 39 10.56 12.47 -3.49
N CYS A 40 9.54 12.18 -4.30
CA CYS A 40 9.59 11.07 -5.26
C CYS A 40 10.67 11.35 -6.34
N ASP A 41 10.71 12.57 -6.84
CA ASP A 41 11.70 13.01 -7.84
C ASP A 41 13.14 12.92 -7.29
N ALA A 42 13.36 13.36 -6.06
CA ALA A 42 14.67 13.26 -5.40
C ALA A 42 15.11 11.80 -5.20
N LEU A 43 14.17 10.92 -4.83
CA LEU A 43 14.46 9.48 -4.68
C LEU A 43 14.79 8.86 -6.04
N ALA A 44 13.99 9.14 -7.08
CA ALA A 44 14.22 8.67 -8.44
C ALA A 44 15.60 9.12 -8.97
N GLU A 45 15.96 10.39 -8.79
CA GLU A 45 17.27 10.91 -9.19
C GLU A 45 18.42 10.24 -8.43
N SER A 46 18.23 9.92 -7.13
CA SER A 46 19.24 9.20 -6.34
C SER A 46 19.50 7.76 -6.80
N LEU A 47 18.57 7.19 -7.56
CA LEU A 47 18.63 5.83 -8.13
C LEU A 47 19.03 5.80 -9.60
N LYS A 48 19.05 6.95 -10.25
CA LYS A 48 19.52 7.08 -11.62
C LYS A 48 20.91 6.46 -11.76
N ASP A 49 21.13 5.73 -12.81
CA ASP A 49 22.37 5.01 -13.10
C ASP A 49 22.76 3.89 -12.10
N LYS A 50 21.87 3.58 -11.10
CA LYS A 50 22.10 2.54 -10.10
C LYS A 50 21.21 1.31 -10.28
N THR A 51 20.28 1.37 -11.20
CA THR A 51 19.33 0.27 -11.48
C THR A 51 18.96 0.25 -12.95
N ALA A 52 18.60 -0.94 -13.45
CA ALA A 52 17.99 -1.09 -14.77
C ALA A 52 16.44 -0.89 -14.71
N THR A 53 15.84 -0.78 -13.52
CA THR A 53 14.43 -0.46 -13.35
C THR A 53 14.14 0.93 -13.89
N LYS A 54 13.14 1.04 -14.76
CA LYS A 54 12.65 2.35 -15.23
C LYS A 54 11.80 2.98 -14.13
N ILE A 55 12.23 4.13 -13.62
CA ILE A 55 11.52 4.85 -12.54
C ILE A 55 10.82 6.08 -13.12
N THR A 56 9.56 6.23 -12.78
CA THR A 56 8.75 7.42 -13.00
C THR A 56 8.17 7.92 -11.68
N THR A 57 7.71 9.15 -11.66
CA THR A 57 7.14 9.77 -10.45
C THR A 57 5.82 10.44 -10.74
N ALA A 58 4.93 10.45 -9.75
CA ALA A 58 3.65 11.11 -9.83
C ALA A 58 3.31 11.82 -8.50
N GLN A 59 2.41 12.80 -8.59
CA GLN A 59 1.75 13.33 -7.41
C GLN A 59 0.38 12.65 -7.29
N VAL A 60 0.01 12.27 -6.07
CA VAL A 60 -1.31 11.72 -5.76
C VAL A 60 -1.64 11.96 -4.30
N ASP A 61 -2.87 12.32 -4.03
CA ASP A 61 -3.44 12.26 -2.69
C ASP A 61 -4.07 10.88 -2.49
N ALA A 62 -3.50 10.08 -1.59
CA ALA A 62 -3.99 8.73 -1.31
C ALA A 62 -5.29 8.72 -0.50
N ASP A 63 -5.79 9.88 -0.05
CA ASP A 63 -7.11 10.04 0.55
C ASP A 63 -8.20 10.26 -0.51
N SER A 64 -7.80 10.46 -1.79
CA SER A 64 -8.71 10.68 -2.92
C SER A 64 -8.78 9.45 -3.83
N VAL A 65 -9.90 8.72 -3.77
CA VAL A 65 -10.16 7.56 -4.66
C VAL A 65 -10.08 7.98 -6.13
N ASP A 66 -10.61 9.15 -6.49
CA ASP A 66 -10.65 9.63 -7.88
C ASP A 66 -9.24 9.94 -8.43
N GLU A 67 -8.37 10.54 -7.61
CA GLU A 67 -6.97 10.78 -8.01
C GLU A 67 -6.21 9.47 -8.19
N LEU A 68 -6.41 8.52 -7.27
CA LEU A 68 -5.83 7.19 -7.36
C LEU A 68 -6.30 6.45 -8.61
N ILE A 69 -7.59 6.44 -8.90
CA ILE A 69 -8.16 5.85 -10.14
C ILE A 69 -7.55 6.49 -11.38
N SER A 70 -7.44 7.81 -11.39
CA SER A 70 -6.85 8.56 -12.51
C SER A 70 -5.40 8.17 -12.74
N LEU A 71 -4.60 8.09 -11.69
CA LEU A 71 -3.20 7.67 -11.75
C LEU A 71 -3.06 6.20 -12.18
N ILE A 72 -3.84 5.29 -11.60
CA ILE A 72 -3.80 3.86 -11.94
C ILE A 72 -4.15 3.66 -13.41
N LYS A 73 -5.20 4.32 -13.92
CA LYS A 73 -5.59 4.25 -15.34
C LYS A 73 -4.51 4.81 -16.27
N ALA A 74 -3.86 5.90 -15.88
CA ALA A 74 -2.79 6.51 -16.69
C ALA A 74 -1.53 5.65 -16.72
N TYR A 75 -1.12 5.09 -15.59
CA TYR A 75 0.10 4.31 -15.46
C TYR A 75 -0.09 2.85 -15.83
N GLN A 76 -1.28 2.27 -15.64
CA GLN A 76 -1.65 0.87 -15.88
C GLN A 76 -0.69 -0.14 -15.19
N PRO A 77 -0.59 -0.11 -13.86
CA PRO A 77 0.22 -1.07 -13.11
C PRO A 77 -0.45 -2.44 -13.04
N GLU A 78 0.35 -3.50 -12.84
CA GLU A 78 -0.13 -4.84 -12.50
C GLU A 78 -0.37 -4.99 -10.99
N LEU A 79 0.32 -4.17 -10.20
CA LEU A 79 0.29 -4.17 -8.74
C LEU A 79 0.37 -2.74 -8.21
N VAL A 80 -0.49 -2.40 -7.26
CA VAL A 80 -0.33 -1.24 -6.39
C VAL A 80 0.24 -1.71 -5.05
N MET A 81 1.41 -1.18 -4.71
CA MET A 81 2.08 -1.43 -3.42
C MET A 81 1.87 -0.22 -2.52
N ASN A 82 1.08 -0.40 -1.48
CA ASN A 82 0.81 0.65 -0.51
C ASN A 82 1.86 0.63 0.60
N ILE A 83 2.69 1.67 0.64
CA ILE A 83 3.68 1.94 1.71
C ILE A 83 3.44 3.36 2.25
N ALA A 84 2.20 3.79 2.22
CA ALA A 84 1.73 5.06 2.76
C ALA A 84 1.32 4.91 4.24
N LEU A 85 0.38 5.69 4.70
CA LEU A 85 -0.11 5.63 6.07
C LEU A 85 -1.28 4.64 6.19
N PRO A 86 -1.43 3.95 7.34
CA PRO A 86 -2.43 2.88 7.51
C PRO A 86 -3.87 3.31 7.23
N TYR A 87 -4.24 4.57 7.54
CA TYR A 87 -5.60 5.07 7.30
C TYR A 87 -5.95 5.20 5.80
N GLN A 88 -4.97 5.10 4.91
CA GLN A 88 -5.16 5.19 3.46
C GLN A 88 -5.41 3.83 2.79
N ASP A 89 -5.32 2.73 3.53
CA ASP A 89 -5.44 1.37 2.99
C ASP A 89 -6.75 1.16 2.24
N LEU A 90 -7.89 1.52 2.85
CA LEU A 90 -9.20 1.26 2.26
C LEU A 90 -9.46 2.10 1.01
N THR A 91 -9.00 3.36 1.00
CA THR A 91 -9.12 4.26 -0.14
C THR A 91 -8.34 3.71 -1.35
N ILE A 92 -7.13 3.20 -1.09
CA ILE A 92 -6.30 2.58 -2.14
C ILE A 92 -6.91 1.25 -2.61
N MET A 93 -7.46 0.43 -1.71
CA MET A 93 -8.15 -0.82 -2.07
C MET A 93 -9.38 -0.56 -2.94
N ASP A 94 -10.19 0.48 -2.65
CA ASP A 94 -11.32 0.88 -3.48
C ASP A 94 -10.86 1.28 -4.89
N ALA A 95 -9.79 2.06 -5.01
CA ALA A 95 -9.23 2.44 -6.30
C ALA A 95 -8.69 1.23 -7.09
N CYS A 96 -8.03 0.28 -6.42
CA CYS A 96 -7.54 -0.95 -7.03
C CYS A 96 -8.67 -1.80 -7.58
N LEU A 97 -9.76 -1.99 -6.81
CA LEU A 97 -10.95 -2.71 -7.26
C LEU A 97 -11.61 -2.02 -8.46
N ALA A 98 -11.75 -0.69 -8.42
CA ALA A 98 -12.35 0.07 -9.51
C ALA A 98 -11.55 -0.02 -10.82
N CYS A 99 -10.24 -0.26 -10.73
CA CYS A 99 -9.34 -0.34 -11.87
C CYS A 99 -8.96 -1.78 -12.27
N GLY A 100 -9.35 -2.79 -11.49
CA GLY A 100 -9.00 -4.19 -11.76
C GLY A 100 -7.51 -4.48 -11.57
N VAL A 101 -6.89 -3.96 -10.51
CA VAL A 101 -5.45 -4.07 -10.22
C VAL A 101 -5.22 -4.75 -8.87
N ASN A 102 -4.19 -5.58 -8.79
CA ASN A 102 -3.78 -6.23 -7.55
C ASN A 102 -3.27 -5.22 -6.52
N TYR A 103 -3.47 -5.54 -5.26
CA TYR A 103 -3.12 -4.71 -4.11
C TYR A 103 -2.15 -5.42 -3.17
N MET A 104 -1.26 -4.66 -2.55
CA MET A 104 -0.37 -5.11 -1.47
C MET A 104 -0.14 -3.96 -0.50
N ASP A 105 -0.14 -4.25 0.80
CA ASP A 105 0.21 -3.27 1.84
C ASP A 105 1.26 -3.77 2.84
N THR A 106 1.65 -2.89 3.74
CA THR A 106 2.67 -3.16 4.77
C THR A 106 2.14 -3.05 6.19
N ALA A 107 0.86 -2.74 6.38
CA ALA A 107 0.24 -2.54 7.69
C ALA A 107 -1.24 -2.92 7.65
N ASN A 108 -1.88 -2.99 8.82
CA ASN A 108 -3.33 -3.04 8.91
C ASN A 108 -3.92 -1.63 8.92
N TYR A 109 -5.16 -1.52 8.47
CA TYR A 109 -5.88 -0.24 8.49
C TYR A 109 -6.07 0.28 9.91
N GLU A 110 -5.75 1.55 10.09
CA GLU A 110 -6.05 2.32 11.30
C GLU A 110 -6.75 3.62 10.90
N PRO A 111 -7.83 4.05 11.57
CA PRO A 111 -8.45 5.33 11.31
C PRO A 111 -7.47 6.49 11.50
N GLU A 112 -7.53 7.52 10.66
CA GLU A 112 -6.61 8.67 10.70
C GLU A 112 -6.69 9.42 12.04
N ASP A 113 -7.87 9.55 12.60
CA ASP A 113 -8.12 10.33 13.80
C ASP A 113 -8.72 9.46 14.91
N THR A 114 -7.83 8.85 15.70
CA THR A 114 -8.20 8.09 16.89
C THR A 114 -8.73 8.97 18.03
N ASP A 115 -8.54 10.30 17.94
CA ASP A 115 -9.05 11.27 18.90
C ASP A 115 -10.44 11.77 18.51
N ASP A 116 -10.90 11.55 17.26
CA ASP A 116 -12.29 11.78 16.87
C ASP A 116 -13.21 10.84 17.67
N PRO A 117 -14.12 11.37 18.51
CA PRO A 117 -15.00 10.55 19.34
C PRO A 117 -15.84 9.54 18.56
N LYS A 118 -16.18 9.85 17.30
CA LYS A 118 -16.96 8.96 16.42
C LYS A 118 -16.13 7.72 16.02
N TRP A 119 -14.91 7.93 15.59
CA TRP A 119 -13.99 6.84 15.20
C TRP A 119 -13.54 6.04 16.41
N ARG A 120 -13.22 6.71 17.52
CA ARG A 120 -12.87 6.07 18.78
C ARG A 120 -13.98 5.14 19.28
N ALA A 121 -15.24 5.57 19.25
CA ALA A 121 -16.37 4.73 19.65
C ALA A 121 -16.55 3.49 18.78
N ILE A 122 -16.38 3.63 17.47
CA ILE A 122 -16.43 2.50 16.52
C ILE A 122 -15.28 1.53 16.79
N TYR A 123 -14.10 2.05 16.99
CA TYR A 123 -12.88 1.32 17.25
C TYR A 123 -12.95 0.55 18.57
N GLU A 124 -13.31 1.22 19.67
CA GLU A 124 -13.48 0.59 21.00
C GLU A 124 -14.56 -0.50 20.98
N LYS A 125 -15.67 -0.26 20.27
CA LYS A 125 -16.71 -1.26 20.10
C LYS A 125 -16.18 -2.51 19.41
N ARG A 126 -15.42 -2.37 18.32
CA ARG A 126 -14.83 -3.50 17.59
C ARG A 126 -13.79 -4.24 18.43
N CYS A 127 -12.92 -3.53 19.16
CA CYS A 127 -11.98 -4.16 20.08
C CYS A 127 -12.69 -5.02 21.10
N LYS A 128 -13.79 -4.50 21.67
CA LYS A 128 -14.60 -5.21 22.66
C LYS A 128 -15.28 -6.45 22.06
N GLU A 129 -15.80 -6.34 20.84
CA GLU A 129 -16.47 -7.46 20.14
C GLU A 129 -15.45 -8.53 19.72
N ALA A 130 -14.27 -8.15 19.29
CA ALA A 130 -13.19 -9.04 18.89
C ALA A 130 -12.44 -9.67 20.06
N GLY A 131 -12.49 -9.06 21.25
CA GLY A 131 -11.80 -9.55 22.45
C GLY A 131 -10.30 -9.30 22.48
N PHE A 132 -9.77 -8.42 21.58
CA PHE A 132 -8.36 -8.03 21.54
C PHE A 132 -8.18 -6.55 21.13
N SER A 133 -6.97 -6.06 21.32
CA SER A 133 -6.62 -4.70 20.94
C SER A 133 -6.67 -4.53 19.42
N ALA A 134 -7.31 -3.47 18.95
CA ALA A 134 -7.53 -3.19 17.54
C ALA A 134 -6.27 -2.80 16.75
N TYR A 135 -5.11 -2.70 17.35
CA TYR A 135 -3.86 -2.38 16.65
C TYR A 135 -3.45 -3.42 15.58
N PHE A 136 -4.12 -4.58 15.55
CA PHE A 136 -3.88 -5.64 14.57
C PHE A 136 -5.20 -6.19 14.01
N ASP A 137 -6.22 -5.35 13.88
CA ASP A 137 -7.51 -5.76 13.35
C ASP A 137 -7.58 -5.61 11.82
N TYR A 138 -7.37 -6.69 11.11
CA TYR A 138 -7.55 -6.77 9.65
C TYR A 138 -9.01 -6.85 9.19
N SER A 139 -10.00 -6.81 10.09
CA SER A 139 -11.41 -6.97 9.72
C SER A 139 -11.89 -5.93 8.71
N TRP A 140 -11.33 -4.73 8.72
CA TRP A 140 -11.64 -3.67 7.76
C TRP A 140 -11.21 -4.03 6.34
N GLN A 141 -9.95 -4.46 6.17
CA GLN A 141 -9.42 -4.90 4.89
C GLN A 141 -10.00 -6.26 4.50
N TRP A 142 -10.25 -7.16 5.47
CA TRP A 142 -10.85 -8.47 5.23
C TRP A 142 -12.28 -8.39 4.71
N ALA A 143 -13.02 -7.31 5.02
CA ALA A 143 -14.33 -7.04 4.45
C ALA A 143 -14.32 -6.88 2.91
N TYR A 144 -13.15 -6.65 2.32
CA TYR A 144 -12.96 -6.55 0.87
C TYR A 144 -12.76 -7.92 0.19
N ARG A 145 -12.58 -9.00 0.95
CA ARG A 145 -12.26 -10.34 0.45
C ARG A 145 -13.14 -10.75 -0.73
N GLU A 146 -14.45 -10.76 -0.54
CA GLU A 146 -15.36 -11.20 -1.58
C GLU A 146 -15.33 -10.33 -2.84
N LYS A 147 -15.06 -9.03 -2.68
CA LYS A 147 -14.95 -8.10 -3.81
C LYS A 147 -13.71 -8.43 -4.65
N PHE A 148 -12.55 -8.67 -4.01
CA PHE A 148 -11.33 -9.07 -4.69
C PHE A 148 -11.46 -10.45 -5.33
N GLU A 149 -12.03 -11.45 -4.64
CA GLU A 149 -12.29 -12.79 -5.18
C GLU A 149 -13.19 -12.74 -6.43
N LYS A 150 -14.31 -12.00 -6.39
CA LYS A 150 -15.22 -11.83 -7.52
C LYS A 150 -14.56 -11.11 -8.70
N ALA A 151 -13.64 -10.21 -8.43
CA ALA A 151 -12.89 -9.49 -9.47
C ALA A 151 -11.71 -10.32 -10.03
N GLY A 152 -11.39 -11.49 -9.46
CA GLY A 152 -10.22 -12.28 -9.81
C GLY A 152 -8.89 -11.61 -9.46
N LEU A 153 -8.90 -10.75 -8.44
CA LEU A 153 -7.76 -9.97 -7.99
C LEU A 153 -7.19 -10.50 -6.68
N THR A 154 -5.92 -10.21 -6.45
CA THR A 154 -5.22 -10.53 -5.20
C THR A 154 -5.02 -9.28 -4.37
N ALA A 155 -5.34 -9.38 -3.07
CA ALA A 155 -4.93 -8.42 -2.05
C ALA A 155 -4.01 -9.12 -1.05
N LEU A 156 -2.76 -8.70 -0.96
CA LEU A 156 -1.77 -9.24 -0.03
C LEU A 156 -1.58 -8.23 1.10
N LEU A 157 -2.00 -8.62 2.31
CA LEU A 157 -2.07 -7.72 3.46
C LEU A 157 -0.91 -7.94 4.42
N GLY A 158 -0.46 -6.87 5.10
CA GLY A 158 0.48 -6.93 6.19
C GLY A 158 1.89 -7.40 5.83
N CYS A 159 2.38 -7.11 4.65
CA CYS A 159 3.72 -7.50 4.18
C CYS A 159 4.85 -6.61 4.74
N GLY A 160 4.58 -5.85 5.82
CA GLY A 160 5.55 -5.00 6.48
C GLY A 160 6.45 -5.74 7.46
N PHE A 161 6.97 -4.98 8.44
CA PHE A 161 7.83 -5.54 9.46
C PHE A 161 7.04 -6.36 10.49
N ASP A 162 5.93 -5.83 10.97
CA ASP A 162 5.02 -6.48 11.91
C ASP A 162 3.56 -6.31 11.38
N PRO A 163 2.86 -7.41 11.08
CA PRO A 163 3.20 -8.82 11.33
C PRO A 163 4.11 -9.49 10.27
N GLY A 164 4.38 -8.89 9.11
CA GLY A 164 5.04 -9.55 7.99
C GLY A 164 6.30 -10.32 8.33
N VAL A 165 7.41 -9.63 8.63
CA VAL A 165 8.70 -10.27 8.94
C VAL A 165 8.62 -11.08 10.24
N CYS A 166 7.90 -10.59 11.25
CA CYS A 166 7.76 -11.30 12.52
C CYS A 166 7.10 -12.67 12.35
N LEU A 167 6.07 -12.76 11.50
CA LEU A 167 5.39 -14.04 11.23
C LEU A 167 6.29 -15.06 10.52
N LEU A 168 7.18 -14.61 9.63
CA LEU A 168 8.14 -15.50 8.96
C LEU A 168 9.13 -16.15 9.95
N TYR A 169 9.51 -15.42 11.00
CA TYR A 169 10.41 -15.94 12.04
C TYR A 169 9.71 -16.80 13.10
N THR A 170 8.42 -16.61 13.29
CA THR A 170 7.65 -17.31 14.34
C THR A 170 6.83 -18.48 13.81
N SER A 171 6.68 -18.62 12.50
CA SER A 171 6.02 -19.79 11.90
C SER A 171 6.88 -21.02 12.08
N PRO A 172 6.35 -22.14 12.63
CA PRO A 172 7.07 -23.40 12.69
C PRO A 172 7.34 -23.89 11.27
N SER A 173 8.61 -24.19 11.00
CA SER A 173 9.09 -24.77 9.75
C SER A 173 8.71 -26.25 9.62
#